data_158ea8a07618d230ac3a3058a1018fd7
#
_entry.id   158ea8a07618d230ac3a3058a1018fd7
#
_cell.length_a   1.000
_cell.length_b   1.000
_cell.length_c   1.000
_cell.angle_alpha   90.00
_cell.angle_beta   90.00
_cell.angle_gamma   90.00
#
_symmetry.space_group_name_H-M   'P 1'
#
loop_
_entity.id
_entity.type
_entity.pdbx_description
1 polymer ?
#
loop_
_entity_poly.entity_id
_entity_poly.type
_entity_poly.pdbx_seq_one_letter_code
_entity_poly.pdbx_strand_id
1 'polypeptide(L)'
;VICCDMVGENQQLCGGPLVLERTPDTLPSYLNDLGERFLEQLTSGGGSYFSASAADLWKYEVGPYGGGSDNAPFVDSTWGVPAISFGHWPDRFYHSSHDTLEKVDPAEMEKVAWVASQLAQVIANAGPSDATLLARETFERSLRRLSQEANEALWALHQIPPEDEEGKPYAERMGARIRQALDALDYRLEVERGAVASVQRLADDDPKVAALIADCQTELEDKVEQLREQLLSTGETFAGAKVGEIANLRPELSEREREADHLVPVRHWTGPLNVLYYPPEALGWEKTAWLIEHMTGGLGVFTMLGMATLWVDGKRSLLDIAQRVALGTGIEVDLEVVLHYFRDLVEIGVMSLRER
;
A
#
# COMPACT_ATOMS: atom_id res chain seq x y z
N VAL A 1 6.59 -7.18 13.24
CA VAL A 1 5.74 -6.78 14.38
C VAL A 1 4.29 -7.08 14.06
N ILE A 2 3.52 -7.45 15.08
CA ILE A 2 2.07 -7.64 15.02
C ILE A 2 1.48 -6.64 16.01
N CYS A 3 0.83 -5.61 15.50
CA CYS A 3 0.12 -4.61 16.29
C CYS A 3 -1.34 -5.04 16.44
N CYS A 4 -1.90 -4.89 17.65
CA CYS A 4 -3.29 -5.17 17.96
C CYS A 4 -3.86 -3.94 18.66
N ASP A 5 -4.58 -3.13 17.92
CA ASP A 5 -5.17 -1.88 18.38
C ASP A 5 -6.65 -1.86 18.00
N MET A 6 -7.53 -1.56 18.95
CA MET A 6 -8.97 -1.57 18.70
C MET A 6 -9.47 -2.94 18.19
N VAL A 7 -9.12 -4.03 18.87
CA VAL A 7 -9.38 -5.39 18.38
C VAL A 7 -10.59 -6.07 19.06
N GLY A 8 -11.29 -5.35 19.93
CA GLY A 8 -12.41 -5.89 20.71
C GLY A 8 -13.76 -5.25 20.38
N GLU A 9 -13.85 -4.38 19.41
CA GLU A 9 -15.05 -3.64 19.07
C GLU A 9 -16.13 -4.56 18.48
N ASN A 10 -17.34 -4.47 19.03
CA ASN A 10 -18.48 -5.17 18.48
C ASN A 10 -18.86 -4.59 17.12
N GLN A 11 -18.73 -5.37 16.06
CA GLN A 11 -18.93 -4.92 14.67
C GLN A 11 -20.32 -4.33 14.42
N GLN A 12 -21.36 -4.82 15.11
CA GLN A 12 -22.73 -4.32 14.93
C GLN A 12 -22.95 -2.97 15.62
N LEU A 13 -22.32 -2.76 16.80
CA LEU A 13 -22.45 -1.54 17.56
C LEU A 13 -21.53 -0.44 17.04
N CYS A 14 -20.26 -0.77 16.79
CA CYS A 14 -19.22 0.17 16.37
C CYS A 14 -19.29 0.50 14.87
N GLY A 15 -19.70 -0.47 14.05
CA GLY A 15 -20.05 -0.25 12.64
C GLY A 15 -18.97 -0.61 11.62
N GLY A 16 -17.75 -0.94 12.06
CA GLY A 16 -16.64 -1.32 11.18
C GLY A 16 -16.29 -2.81 11.24
N PRO A 17 -15.73 -3.37 10.15
CA PRO A 17 -15.12 -4.70 10.15
C PRO A 17 -13.79 -4.71 10.92
N LEU A 18 -13.26 -5.91 11.17
CA LEU A 18 -11.84 -6.03 11.50
C LEU A 18 -11.02 -5.74 10.24
N VAL A 19 -10.02 -4.86 10.36
CA VAL A 19 -9.10 -4.53 9.28
C VAL A 19 -7.73 -5.12 9.59
N LEU A 20 -7.17 -5.88 8.66
CA LEU A 20 -5.74 -6.16 8.60
C LEU A 20 -5.09 -5.04 7.78
N GLU A 21 -4.40 -4.13 8.45
CA GLU A 21 -3.56 -3.13 7.80
C GLU A 21 -2.22 -3.76 7.41
N ARG A 22 -1.88 -3.67 6.13
CA ARG A 22 -0.64 -4.21 5.56
C ARG A 22 0.57 -3.38 5.98
N THR A 23 1.77 -3.95 5.80
CA THR A 23 3.01 -3.17 5.81
C THR A 23 3.01 -2.15 4.67
N PRO A 24 3.70 -0.99 4.81
CA PRO A 24 3.82 -0.06 3.69
C PRO A 24 4.58 -0.69 2.52
N ASP A 25 4.27 -0.25 1.29
CA ASP A 25 4.92 -0.75 0.08
C ASP A 25 6.43 -0.43 0.01
N THR A 26 6.93 0.48 0.85
CA THR A 26 8.36 0.71 1.08
C THR A 26 9.04 -0.45 1.80
N LEU A 27 8.25 -1.33 2.42
CA LEU A 27 8.71 -2.46 3.20
C LEU A 27 7.86 -3.70 2.90
N PRO A 28 7.86 -4.18 1.64
CA PRO A 28 7.05 -5.32 1.23
C PRO A 28 7.38 -6.57 2.05
N SER A 29 6.37 -7.34 2.43
CA SER A 29 6.57 -8.48 3.32
C SER A 29 5.57 -9.60 3.10
N TYR A 30 6.04 -10.84 3.19
CA TYR A 30 5.22 -12.05 3.25
C TYR A 30 4.24 -12.03 4.44
N LEU A 31 4.50 -11.18 5.43
CA LEU A 31 3.69 -11.05 6.64
C LEU A 31 2.24 -10.64 6.32
N ASN A 32 2.06 -9.83 5.26
CA ASN A 32 0.75 -9.45 4.75
C ASN A 32 -0.07 -10.68 4.33
N ASP A 33 0.55 -11.54 3.53
CA ASP A 33 -0.09 -12.72 2.96
C ASP A 33 -0.36 -13.80 4.01
N LEU A 34 0.56 -13.94 4.96
CA LEU A 34 0.39 -14.86 6.09
C LEU A 34 -0.75 -14.40 7.03
N GLY A 35 -0.86 -13.09 7.29
CA GLY A 35 -1.95 -12.51 8.06
C GLY A 35 -3.31 -12.76 7.42
N GLU A 36 -3.42 -12.48 6.12
CA GLU A 36 -4.64 -12.72 5.35
C GLU A 36 -5.03 -14.20 5.33
N ARG A 37 -4.06 -15.12 5.18
CA ARG A 37 -4.30 -16.56 5.24
C ARG A 37 -4.96 -16.99 6.55
N PHE A 38 -4.50 -16.48 7.70
CA PHE A 38 -5.11 -16.83 8.97
C PHE A 38 -6.50 -16.24 9.17
N LEU A 39 -6.78 -15.05 8.63
CA LEU A 39 -8.14 -14.50 8.58
C LEU A 39 -9.07 -15.37 7.73
N GLU A 40 -8.61 -15.82 6.55
CA GLU A 40 -9.36 -16.75 5.69
C GLU A 40 -9.67 -18.08 6.41
N GLN A 41 -8.74 -18.61 7.19
CA GLN A 41 -8.96 -19.84 7.97
C GLN A 41 -10.05 -19.67 9.03
N LEU A 42 -10.12 -18.54 9.70
CA LEU A 42 -11.17 -18.24 10.67
C LEU A 42 -12.56 -18.23 10.03
N THR A 43 -12.67 -17.69 8.82
CA THR A 43 -13.96 -17.57 8.12
C THR A 43 -14.40 -18.87 7.42
N SER A 44 -13.45 -19.76 7.08
CA SER A 44 -13.74 -21.00 6.36
C SER A 44 -14.29 -22.12 7.23
N GLY A 45 -14.30 -21.97 8.57
CA GLY A 45 -14.71 -23.00 9.52
C GLY A 45 -16.20 -23.03 9.91
N GLY A 46 -16.97 -22.03 9.55
CA GLY A 46 -18.41 -21.91 9.92
C GLY A 46 -19.33 -22.58 8.92
N GLY A 47 -20.05 -23.63 9.33
CA GLY A 47 -21.07 -24.28 8.50
C GLY A 47 -22.50 -23.80 8.84
N SER A 48 -23.34 -23.61 7.84
CA SER A 48 -24.78 -23.40 8.04
C SER A 48 -25.49 -24.71 8.38
N TYR A 49 -26.54 -24.64 9.19
CA TYR A 49 -27.41 -25.80 9.47
C TYR A 49 -28.03 -26.41 8.19
N PHE A 50 -28.14 -25.65 7.11
CA PHE A 50 -28.79 -26.07 5.86
C PHE A 50 -27.83 -26.24 4.68
N SER A 51 -26.61 -25.81 4.80
CA SER A 51 -25.61 -25.91 3.72
C SER A 51 -24.21 -26.01 4.32
N ALA A 52 -23.27 -26.57 3.55
CA ALA A 52 -21.86 -26.58 3.89
C ALA A 52 -21.18 -25.20 3.69
N SER A 53 -21.97 -24.17 3.36
CA SER A 53 -21.44 -22.83 3.23
C SER A 53 -21.21 -22.17 4.60
N ALA A 54 -20.15 -21.41 4.72
CA ALA A 54 -19.85 -20.60 5.90
C ALA A 54 -21.02 -19.67 6.21
N ALA A 55 -21.54 -19.73 7.44
CA ALA A 55 -22.63 -18.89 7.91
C ALA A 55 -22.17 -17.80 8.88
N ASP A 56 -20.85 -17.63 9.02
CA ASP A 56 -20.32 -16.56 9.88
C ASP A 56 -20.48 -15.22 9.17
N LEU A 57 -21.25 -14.33 9.80
CA LEU A 57 -21.44 -12.95 9.36
C LEU A 57 -20.29 -12.04 9.79
N TRP A 58 -19.25 -12.62 10.36
CA TRP A 58 -18.06 -11.88 10.74
C TRP A 58 -17.38 -11.27 9.51
N LYS A 59 -17.10 -9.99 9.60
CA LYS A 59 -16.51 -9.23 8.51
C LYS A 59 -15.07 -8.87 8.84
N TYR A 60 -14.19 -9.08 7.87
CA TYR A 60 -12.85 -8.51 7.88
C TYR A 60 -12.53 -7.91 6.52
N GLU A 61 -11.60 -7.01 6.51
CA GLU A 61 -11.03 -6.38 5.33
C GLU A 61 -9.51 -6.42 5.39
N VAL A 62 -8.86 -6.36 4.24
CA VAL A 62 -7.41 -6.20 4.13
C VAL A 62 -7.16 -4.86 3.46
N GLY A 63 -6.58 -3.93 4.20
CA GLY A 63 -6.34 -2.57 3.77
C GLY A 63 -4.87 -2.24 3.53
N PRO A 64 -4.59 -1.15 2.81
CA PRO A 64 -3.24 -0.62 2.68
C PRO A 64 -2.75 -0.11 4.04
N TYR A 65 -1.45 0.20 4.12
CA TYR A 65 -0.87 0.85 5.29
C TYR A 65 -1.46 2.26 5.50
N GLY A 66 -1.91 2.54 6.71
CA GLY A 66 -2.45 3.84 7.13
C GLY A 66 -1.57 4.57 8.15
N GLY A 67 -0.81 3.81 8.94
CA GLY A 67 0.15 4.38 9.90
C GLY A 67 -0.46 5.06 11.12
N GLY A 68 -1.69 4.69 11.47
CA GLY A 68 -2.45 5.32 12.56
C GLY A 68 -2.17 4.77 13.96
N SER A 69 -1.33 3.73 14.11
CA SER A 69 -1.11 3.03 15.36
C SER A 69 0.38 2.73 15.64
N ASP A 70 0.65 1.94 16.66
CA ASP A 70 1.99 1.58 17.15
C ASP A 70 2.83 0.74 16.15
N ASN A 71 2.27 0.34 15.00
CA ASN A 71 3.02 -0.23 13.89
C ASN A 71 3.92 0.80 13.20
N ALA A 72 3.56 2.09 13.20
CA ALA A 72 4.25 3.16 12.50
C ALA A 72 5.73 3.33 12.91
N PRO A 73 6.13 3.32 14.18
CA PRO A 73 7.53 3.41 14.57
C PRO A 73 8.41 2.31 13.98
N PHE A 74 7.91 1.10 13.84
CA PHE A 74 8.69 -0.05 13.40
C PHE A 74 8.95 -0.04 11.89
N VAL A 75 8.00 0.44 11.09
CA VAL A 75 8.14 0.49 9.63
C VAL A 75 8.98 1.66 9.14
N ASP A 76 9.29 2.62 10.03
CA ASP A 76 10.19 3.71 9.68
C ASP A 76 11.53 3.18 9.14
N SER A 77 12.07 3.85 8.11
CA SER A 77 13.29 3.42 7.41
C SER A 77 14.53 3.33 8.32
N THR A 78 14.51 3.93 9.50
CA THR A 78 15.57 3.79 10.52
C THR A 78 15.64 2.35 11.04
N TRP A 79 14.48 1.72 11.23
CA TRP A 79 14.37 0.37 11.78
C TRP A 79 14.10 -0.67 10.70
N GLY A 80 13.25 -0.35 9.73
CA GLY A 80 12.91 -1.21 8.61
C GLY A 80 12.32 -2.56 9.04
N VAL A 81 11.53 -2.57 10.11
CA VAL A 81 10.90 -3.78 10.64
C VAL A 81 9.47 -3.88 10.11
N PRO A 82 9.15 -4.91 9.30
CA PRO A 82 7.78 -5.09 8.83
C PRO A 82 6.80 -5.22 10.00
N ALA A 83 5.73 -4.43 9.97
CA ALA A 83 4.68 -4.42 10.97
C ALA A 83 3.31 -4.38 10.31
N ILE A 84 2.46 -5.35 10.65
CA ILE A 84 1.03 -5.35 10.33
C ILE A 84 0.23 -4.91 11.53
N SER A 85 -0.96 -4.36 11.32
CA SER A 85 -1.87 -3.99 12.39
C SER A 85 -3.23 -4.64 12.19
N PHE A 86 -3.84 -5.06 13.30
CA PHE A 86 -5.24 -5.47 13.37
C PHE A 86 -6.00 -4.42 14.16
N GLY A 87 -7.16 -3.99 13.66
CA GLY A 87 -8.04 -3.06 14.35
C GLY A 87 -9.39 -2.95 13.66
N HIS A 88 -10.43 -2.52 14.40
CA HIS A 88 -11.74 -2.28 13.79
C HIS A 88 -11.82 -0.85 13.25
N TRP A 89 -12.18 -0.69 11.97
CA TRP A 89 -12.32 0.62 11.35
C TRP A 89 -13.36 0.63 10.24
N PRO A 90 -14.17 1.71 10.09
CA PRO A 90 -14.29 2.83 11.02
C PRO A 90 -14.99 2.42 12.34
N ASP A 91 -14.74 3.16 13.43
CA ASP A 91 -15.45 3.00 14.67
C ASP A 91 -16.24 4.29 15.01
N ARG A 92 -17.55 4.11 15.23
CA ARG A 92 -18.48 5.17 15.55
C ARG A 92 -18.18 5.90 16.86
N PHE A 93 -17.53 5.21 17.80
CA PHE A 93 -17.26 5.72 19.14
C PHE A 93 -15.82 6.17 19.35
N TYR A 94 -14.98 5.98 18.34
CA TYR A 94 -13.55 6.29 18.35
C TYR A 94 -13.27 7.67 18.94
N HIS A 95 -12.33 7.74 19.89
CA HIS A 95 -11.90 8.94 20.61
C HIS A 95 -13.03 9.74 21.26
N SER A 96 -14.08 9.08 21.75
CA SER A 96 -15.19 9.70 22.44
C SER A 96 -15.43 9.13 23.83
N SER A 97 -16.17 9.86 24.67
CA SER A 97 -16.62 9.38 25.99
C SER A 97 -17.67 8.26 25.91
N HIS A 98 -18.15 7.94 24.71
CA HIS A 98 -19.07 6.83 24.45
C HIS A 98 -18.38 5.51 24.14
N ASP A 99 -17.06 5.52 24.00
CA ASP A 99 -16.24 4.31 23.91
C ASP A 99 -16.14 3.67 25.32
N THR A 100 -17.01 2.69 25.55
CA THR A 100 -17.22 2.04 26.84
C THR A 100 -17.21 0.53 26.71
N LEU A 101 -17.05 -0.19 27.84
CA LEU A 101 -17.00 -1.67 27.88
C LEU A 101 -18.20 -2.35 27.19
N GLU A 102 -19.35 -1.71 27.10
CA GLU A 102 -20.51 -2.28 26.42
C GLU A 102 -20.32 -2.38 24.91
N LYS A 103 -19.30 -1.73 24.35
CA LYS A 103 -18.94 -1.80 22.94
C LYS A 103 -17.96 -2.93 22.63
N VAL A 104 -17.40 -3.54 23.68
CA VAL A 104 -16.42 -4.61 23.54
C VAL A 104 -17.12 -5.95 23.37
N ASP A 105 -16.66 -6.75 22.41
CA ASP A 105 -17.06 -8.13 22.18
C ASP A 105 -15.86 -9.06 22.46
N PRO A 106 -15.90 -9.86 23.52
CA PRO A 106 -14.84 -10.80 23.82
C PRO A 106 -14.55 -11.81 22.70
N ALA A 107 -15.56 -12.13 21.87
CA ALA A 107 -15.38 -13.05 20.74
C ALA A 107 -14.54 -12.43 19.62
N GLU A 108 -14.61 -11.10 19.43
CA GLU A 108 -13.70 -10.40 18.52
C GLU A 108 -12.26 -10.45 19.02
N MET A 109 -12.04 -10.18 20.29
CA MET A 109 -10.72 -10.28 20.92
C MET A 109 -10.13 -11.69 20.80
N GLU A 110 -10.94 -12.73 21.01
CA GLU A 110 -10.52 -14.15 20.88
C GLU A 110 -10.05 -14.46 19.46
N LYS A 111 -10.78 -14.00 18.42
CA LYS A 111 -10.43 -14.21 17.02
C LYS A 111 -9.07 -13.56 16.68
N VAL A 112 -8.90 -12.30 17.08
CA VAL A 112 -7.63 -11.59 16.83
C VAL A 112 -6.49 -12.20 17.62
N ALA A 113 -6.69 -12.57 18.89
CA ALA A 113 -5.69 -13.25 19.70
C ALA A 113 -5.26 -14.59 19.06
N TRP A 114 -6.20 -15.35 18.49
CA TRP A 114 -5.90 -16.56 17.75
C TRP A 114 -5.02 -16.27 16.54
N VAL A 115 -5.42 -15.32 15.65
CA VAL A 115 -4.64 -14.97 14.47
C VAL A 115 -3.23 -14.48 14.83
N ALA A 116 -3.12 -13.55 15.79
CA ALA A 116 -1.84 -13.02 16.24
C ALA A 116 -0.94 -14.13 16.84
N SER A 117 -1.51 -15.07 17.59
CA SER A 117 -0.78 -16.21 18.15
C SER A 117 -0.28 -17.16 17.07
N GLN A 118 -1.11 -17.48 16.05
CA GLN A 118 -0.68 -18.32 14.93
C GLN A 118 0.44 -17.67 14.13
N LEU A 119 0.32 -16.37 13.82
CA LEU A 119 1.37 -15.60 13.17
C LEU A 119 2.68 -15.65 13.95
N ALA A 120 2.63 -15.34 15.24
CA ALA A 120 3.81 -15.35 16.11
C ALA A 120 4.45 -16.74 16.17
N GLN A 121 3.65 -17.80 16.28
CA GLN A 121 4.12 -19.18 16.34
C GLN A 121 4.80 -19.60 15.02
N VAL A 122 4.18 -19.30 13.87
CA VAL A 122 4.79 -19.64 12.58
C VAL A 122 6.11 -18.91 12.40
N ILE A 123 6.14 -17.59 12.61
CA ILE A 123 7.34 -16.77 12.42
C ILE A 123 8.48 -17.19 13.36
N ALA A 124 8.16 -17.50 14.64
CA ALA A 124 9.17 -17.86 15.64
C ALA A 124 9.78 -19.24 15.42
N ASN A 125 9.07 -20.16 14.74
CA ASN A 125 9.53 -21.53 14.51
C ASN A 125 9.90 -21.82 13.06
N ALA A 126 9.69 -20.85 12.16
CA ALA A 126 9.93 -21.06 10.74
C ALA A 126 11.41 -21.38 10.45
N GLY A 127 11.59 -22.37 9.60
CA GLY A 127 12.88 -22.75 9.04
C GLY A 127 12.81 -22.83 7.50
N PRO A 128 13.86 -23.36 6.83
CA PRO A 128 13.91 -23.40 5.36
C PRO A 128 12.71 -24.10 4.70
N SER A 129 12.12 -25.12 5.34
CA SER A 129 10.92 -25.80 4.81
C SER A 129 9.70 -24.90 4.85
N ASP A 130 9.51 -24.16 5.94
CA ASP A 130 8.39 -23.22 6.10
C ASP A 130 8.58 -22.03 5.17
N ALA A 131 9.80 -21.52 5.05
CA ALA A 131 10.16 -20.48 4.10
C ALA A 131 9.84 -20.89 2.65
N THR A 132 10.08 -22.16 2.27
CA THR A 132 9.69 -22.67 0.95
C THR A 132 8.17 -22.59 0.72
N LEU A 133 7.37 -22.98 1.71
CA LEU A 133 5.91 -22.91 1.62
C LEU A 133 5.43 -21.46 1.57
N LEU A 134 5.96 -20.60 2.41
CA LEU A 134 5.60 -19.18 2.45
C LEU A 134 6.00 -18.44 1.16
N ALA A 135 7.18 -18.78 0.58
CA ALA A 135 7.57 -18.20 -0.71
C ALA A 135 6.57 -18.56 -1.82
N ARG A 136 6.10 -19.82 -1.87
CA ARG A 136 5.08 -20.24 -2.82
C ARG A 136 3.72 -19.57 -2.57
N GLU A 137 3.29 -19.50 -1.31
CA GLU A 137 2.02 -18.82 -0.96
C GLU A 137 2.06 -17.33 -1.34
N THR A 138 3.13 -16.62 -0.98
CA THR A 138 3.30 -15.21 -1.32
C THR A 138 3.34 -15.03 -2.84
N PHE A 139 4.06 -15.86 -3.56
CA PHE A 139 4.11 -15.84 -5.02
C PHE A 139 2.73 -16.03 -5.66
N GLU A 140 1.95 -17.03 -5.25
CA GLU A 140 0.61 -17.28 -5.78
C GLU A 140 -0.36 -16.11 -5.50
N ARG A 141 -0.23 -15.46 -4.34
CA ARG A 141 -1.00 -14.27 -4.02
C ARG A 141 -0.56 -13.06 -4.84
N SER A 142 0.74 -12.93 -5.09
CA SER A 142 1.33 -11.91 -5.96
C SER A 142 0.80 -12.02 -7.40
N LEU A 143 0.75 -13.22 -7.97
CA LEU A 143 0.17 -13.47 -9.30
C LEU A 143 -1.29 -13.05 -9.39
N ARG A 144 -2.06 -13.32 -8.33
CA ARG A 144 -3.48 -12.90 -8.26
C ARG A 144 -3.61 -11.38 -8.24
N ARG A 145 -2.83 -10.67 -7.42
CA ARG A 145 -2.86 -9.20 -7.34
C ARG A 145 -2.44 -8.55 -8.66
N LEU A 146 -1.38 -9.03 -9.32
CA LEU A 146 -0.98 -8.55 -10.65
C LEU A 146 -2.08 -8.76 -11.70
N SER A 147 -2.72 -9.94 -11.68
CA SER A 147 -3.81 -10.23 -12.61
C SER A 147 -5.06 -9.38 -12.33
N GLN A 148 -5.35 -9.09 -11.06
CA GLN A 148 -6.44 -8.20 -10.67
C GLN A 148 -6.16 -6.76 -11.11
N GLU A 149 -4.97 -6.23 -10.88
CA GLU A 149 -4.53 -4.89 -11.32
C GLU A 149 -4.74 -4.72 -12.83
N ALA A 150 -4.28 -5.69 -13.63
CA ALA A 150 -4.46 -5.67 -15.07
C ALA A 150 -5.94 -5.74 -15.49
N ASN A 151 -6.74 -6.55 -14.80
CA ASN A 151 -8.17 -6.68 -15.10
C ASN A 151 -8.94 -5.39 -14.79
N GLU A 152 -8.63 -4.73 -13.67
CA GLU A 152 -9.21 -3.42 -13.33
C GLU A 152 -8.81 -2.36 -14.38
N ALA A 153 -7.55 -2.39 -14.82
CA ALA A 153 -7.09 -1.53 -15.91
C ALA A 153 -7.85 -1.78 -17.22
N LEU A 154 -8.08 -3.05 -17.61
CA LEU A 154 -8.87 -3.39 -18.80
C LEU A 154 -10.31 -2.86 -18.73
N TRP A 155 -10.96 -2.97 -17.57
CA TRP A 155 -12.27 -2.39 -17.36
C TRP A 155 -12.26 -0.87 -17.45
N ALA A 156 -11.22 -0.23 -16.93
CA ALA A 156 -11.06 1.21 -17.03
C ALA A 156 -10.84 1.69 -18.49
N LEU A 157 -10.15 0.91 -19.33
CA LEU A 157 -10.04 1.17 -20.76
C LEU A 157 -11.41 1.10 -21.47
N HIS A 158 -12.22 0.11 -21.10
CA HIS A 158 -13.57 -0.05 -21.68
C HIS A 158 -14.52 1.11 -21.33
N GLN A 159 -14.29 1.78 -20.19
CA GLN A 159 -15.11 2.90 -19.73
C GLN A 159 -14.75 4.25 -20.34
N ILE A 160 -13.68 4.35 -21.15
CA ILE A 160 -13.30 5.59 -21.82
C ILE A 160 -14.38 5.93 -22.86
N PRO A 161 -15.10 7.08 -22.74
CA PRO A 161 -16.14 7.43 -23.68
C PRO A 161 -15.55 7.70 -25.07
N PRO A 162 -16.25 7.39 -26.17
CA PRO A 162 -15.78 7.70 -27.53
C PRO A 162 -15.58 9.18 -27.79
N GLU A 163 -16.46 10.01 -27.23
CA GLU A 163 -16.42 11.46 -27.33
C GLU A 163 -15.78 12.06 -26.09
N ASP A 164 -15.09 13.17 -26.24
CA ASP A 164 -14.41 13.92 -25.18
C ASP A 164 -14.85 15.38 -25.22
N GLU A 165 -15.16 15.96 -24.06
CA GLU A 165 -15.55 17.36 -23.91
C GLU A 165 -14.41 18.32 -24.30
N GLU A 166 -13.16 17.90 -24.10
CA GLU A 166 -11.95 18.66 -24.46
C GLU A 166 -11.51 18.42 -25.90
N GLY A 167 -12.16 17.52 -26.64
CA GLY A 167 -11.85 17.24 -28.06
C GLY A 167 -10.56 16.45 -28.29
N LYS A 168 -9.99 15.81 -27.27
CA LYS A 168 -8.79 14.96 -27.42
C LYS A 168 -9.11 13.70 -28.22
N PRO A 169 -8.26 13.26 -29.15
CA PRO A 169 -8.44 12.03 -29.91
C PRO A 169 -8.62 10.80 -29.01
N TYR A 170 -9.55 9.93 -29.34
CA TYR A 170 -9.84 8.72 -28.55
C TYR A 170 -8.59 7.83 -28.36
N ALA A 171 -7.79 7.66 -29.44
CA ALA A 171 -6.54 6.90 -29.38
C ALA A 171 -5.51 7.51 -28.40
N GLU A 172 -5.45 8.85 -28.30
CA GLU A 172 -4.55 9.52 -27.36
C GLU A 172 -4.96 9.28 -25.91
N ARG A 173 -6.24 9.41 -25.60
CA ARG A 173 -6.77 9.12 -24.27
C ARG A 173 -6.59 7.64 -23.89
N MET A 174 -6.81 6.74 -24.84
CA MET A 174 -6.56 5.32 -24.70
C MET A 174 -5.07 5.06 -24.39
N GLY A 175 -4.16 5.63 -25.17
CA GLY A 175 -2.72 5.48 -24.94
C GLY A 175 -2.26 6.03 -23.58
N ALA A 176 -2.80 7.18 -23.16
CA ALA A 176 -2.51 7.75 -21.86
C ALA A 176 -2.98 6.83 -20.71
N ARG A 177 -4.17 6.23 -20.82
CA ARG A 177 -4.70 5.31 -19.82
C ARG A 177 -3.92 4.00 -19.77
N ILE A 178 -3.51 3.46 -20.91
CA ILE A 178 -2.63 2.28 -20.99
C ILE A 178 -1.30 2.57 -20.28
N ARG A 179 -0.68 3.72 -20.54
CA ARG A 179 0.56 4.11 -19.85
C ARG A 179 0.40 4.11 -18.34
N GLN A 180 -0.67 4.69 -17.81
CA GLN A 180 -0.96 4.66 -16.37
C GLN A 180 -1.07 3.22 -15.85
N ALA A 181 -1.73 2.35 -16.60
CA ALA A 181 -1.86 0.94 -16.25
C ALA A 181 -0.50 0.21 -16.27
N LEU A 182 0.36 0.51 -17.23
CA LEU A 182 1.70 -0.05 -17.32
C LEU A 182 2.59 0.42 -16.15
N ASP A 183 2.53 1.70 -15.81
CA ASP A 183 3.25 2.27 -14.66
C ASP A 183 2.76 1.63 -13.34
N ALA A 184 1.46 1.36 -13.20
CA ALA A 184 0.89 0.66 -12.04
C ALA A 184 1.34 -0.81 -11.96
N LEU A 185 1.40 -1.53 -13.09
CA LEU A 185 1.92 -2.90 -13.13
C LEU A 185 3.40 -2.96 -12.76
N ASP A 186 4.23 -2.01 -13.23
CA ASP A 186 5.63 -1.93 -12.87
C ASP A 186 5.83 -1.70 -11.37
N TYR A 187 5.07 -0.76 -10.83
CA TYR A 187 5.08 -0.48 -9.41
C TYR A 187 4.67 -1.71 -8.59
N ARG A 188 3.57 -2.36 -8.98
CA ARG A 188 3.07 -3.56 -8.30
C ARG A 188 4.08 -4.70 -8.38
N LEU A 189 4.71 -4.92 -9.53
CA LEU A 189 5.76 -5.94 -9.70
C LEU A 189 6.92 -5.70 -8.72
N GLU A 190 7.38 -4.47 -8.56
CA GLU A 190 8.45 -4.13 -7.61
C GLU A 190 8.06 -4.53 -6.17
N VAL A 191 6.83 -4.18 -5.74
CA VAL A 191 6.30 -4.51 -4.42
C VAL A 191 6.19 -6.02 -4.23
N GLU A 192 5.61 -6.74 -5.20
CA GLU A 192 5.39 -8.20 -5.10
C GLU A 192 6.72 -8.97 -5.10
N ARG A 193 7.68 -8.57 -5.91
CA ARG A 193 9.04 -9.14 -5.86
C ARG A 193 9.69 -8.94 -4.49
N GLY A 194 9.50 -7.76 -3.89
CA GLY A 194 9.98 -7.47 -2.55
C GLY A 194 9.31 -8.35 -1.50
N ALA A 195 8.00 -8.58 -1.62
CA ALA A 195 7.26 -9.43 -0.70
C ALA A 195 7.76 -10.89 -0.75
N VAL A 196 7.94 -11.45 -1.95
CA VAL A 196 8.52 -12.81 -2.12
C VAL A 196 9.95 -12.86 -1.58
N ALA A 197 10.79 -11.86 -1.87
CA ALA A 197 12.17 -11.80 -1.38
C ALA A 197 12.26 -11.75 0.14
N SER A 198 11.28 -11.14 0.81
CA SER A 198 11.26 -10.97 2.27
C SER A 198 11.25 -12.30 3.03
N VAL A 199 10.79 -13.39 2.39
CA VAL A 199 10.74 -14.74 2.97
C VAL A 199 12.13 -15.28 3.29
N GLN A 200 13.18 -14.84 2.58
CA GLN A 200 14.57 -15.26 2.83
C GLN A 200 14.99 -15.07 4.29
N ARG A 201 14.42 -14.07 4.96
CA ARG A 201 14.68 -13.80 6.40
C ARG A 201 14.35 -14.96 7.35
N LEU A 202 13.52 -15.91 6.91
CA LEU A 202 13.14 -17.11 7.68
C LEU A 202 14.02 -18.32 7.43
N ALA A 203 14.97 -18.20 6.50
CA ALA A 203 15.72 -19.35 5.97
C ALA A 203 17.24 -19.28 6.21
N ASP A 204 17.73 -18.38 7.06
CA ASP A 204 19.16 -18.25 7.40
C ASP A 204 20.08 -18.36 6.16
N ASP A 205 19.74 -17.64 5.07
CA ASP A 205 20.45 -17.65 3.78
C ASP A 205 20.52 -19.02 3.06
N ASP A 206 19.55 -19.91 3.32
CA ASP A 206 19.49 -21.21 2.62
C ASP A 206 19.47 -21.01 1.09
N PRO A 207 20.44 -21.57 0.34
CA PRO A 207 20.57 -21.33 -1.09
C PRO A 207 19.44 -21.94 -1.94
N LYS A 208 18.72 -22.95 -1.42
CA LYS A 208 17.57 -23.54 -2.12
C LYS A 208 16.36 -22.61 -2.03
N VAL A 209 16.17 -21.97 -0.88
CA VAL A 209 15.12 -20.95 -0.72
C VAL A 209 15.45 -19.72 -1.58
N ALA A 210 16.71 -19.29 -1.61
CA ALA A 210 17.15 -18.20 -2.47
C ALA A 210 16.91 -18.49 -3.96
N ALA A 211 17.23 -19.71 -4.42
CA ALA A 211 16.97 -20.13 -5.80
C ALA A 211 15.46 -20.14 -6.12
N LEU A 212 14.63 -20.68 -5.21
CA LEU A 212 13.17 -20.66 -5.36
C LEU A 212 12.62 -19.23 -5.46
N ILE A 213 13.10 -18.32 -4.61
CA ILE A 213 12.71 -16.91 -4.64
C ILE A 213 13.06 -16.28 -6.00
N ALA A 214 14.26 -16.53 -6.51
CA ALA A 214 14.70 -16.04 -7.81
C ALA A 214 13.82 -16.57 -8.96
N ASP A 215 13.48 -17.88 -8.94
CA ASP A 215 12.54 -18.47 -9.90
C ASP A 215 11.17 -17.80 -9.83
N CYS A 216 10.61 -17.63 -8.63
CA CYS A 216 9.33 -16.94 -8.45
C CYS A 216 9.36 -15.49 -8.97
N GLN A 217 10.44 -14.76 -8.72
CA GLN A 217 10.60 -13.38 -9.22
C GLN A 217 10.64 -13.32 -10.75
N THR A 218 11.31 -14.28 -11.40
CA THR A 218 11.34 -14.38 -12.86
C THR A 218 9.94 -14.68 -13.42
N GLU A 219 9.21 -15.61 -12.81
CA GLU A 219 7.83 -15.91 -13.21
C GLU A 219 6.88 -14.70 -13.02
N LEU A 220 7.08 -13.84 -12.00
CA LEU A 220 6.33 -12.60 -11.85
C LEU A 220 6.63 -11.60 -12.97
N GLU A 221 7.91 -11.48 -13.38
CA GLU A 221 8.33 -10.64 -14.52
C GLU A 221 7.68 -11.11 -15.82
N ASP A 222 7.75 -12.41 -16.11
CA ASP A 222 7.13 -13.02 -17.29
C ASP A 222 5.60 -12.80 -17.30
N LYS A 223 4.98 -12.90 -16.13
CA LYS A 223 3.53 -12.62 -16.00
C LYS A 223 3.20 -11.17 -16.31
N VAL A 224 3.97 -10.23 -15.82
CA VAL A 224 3.75 -8.80 -16.09
C VAL A 224 3.92 -8.51 -17.58
N GLU A 225 4.91 -9.10 -18.25
CA GLU A 225 5.07 -8.92 -19.69
C GLU A 225 3.86 -9.44 -20.48
N GLN A 226 3.32 -10.60 -20.12
CA GLN A 226 2.06 -11.09 -20.71
C GLN A 226 0.87 -10.14 -20.48
N LEU A 227 0.76 -9.56 -19.27
CA LEU A 227 -0.30 -8.62 -18.94
C LEU A 227 -0.15 -7.29 -19.72
N ARG A 228 1.08 -6.82 -19.96
CA ARG A 228 1.39 -5.67 -20.81
C ARG A 228 0.93 -5.89 -22.25
N GLU A 229 1.30 -7.03 -22.83
CA GLU A 229 0.85 -7.39 -24.19
C GLU A 229 -0.67 -7.43 -24.29
N GLN A 230 -1.35 -7.98 -23.28
CA GLN A 230 -2.81 -8.02 -23.21
C GLN A 230 -3.43 -6.62 -23.14
N LEU A 231 -2.91 -5.72 -22.31
CA LEU A 231 -3.38 -4.35 -22.21
C LEU A 231 -3.22 -3.60 -23.53
N LEU A 232 -2.06 -3.70 -24.17
CA LEU A 232 -1.78 -3.05 -25.45
C LEU A 232 -2.69 -3.60 -26.55
N SER A 233 -2.81 -4.90 -26.72
CA SER A 233 -3.62 -5.51 -27.77
C SER A 233 -5.11 -5.21 -27.61
N THR A 234 -5.61 -5.20 -26.37
CA THR A 234 -7.00 -4.84 -26.06
C THR A 234 -7.26 -3.36 -26.34
N GLY A 235 -6.35 -2.47 -25.91
CA GLY A 235 -6.45 -1.04 -26.20
C GLY A 235 -6.43 -0.73 -27.69
N GLU A 236 -5.59 -1.40 -28.47
CA GLU A 236 -5.56 -1.28 -29.94
C GLU A 236 -6.89 -1.73 -30.57
N THR A 237 -7.49 -2.80 -30.03
CA THR A 237 -8.80 -3.27 -30.47
C THR A 237 -9.88 -2.23 -30.20
N PHE A 238 -9.91 -1.63 -29.02
CA PHE A 238 -10.91 -0.62 -28.66
C PHE A 238 -10.73 0.68 -29.44
N ALA A 239 -9.48 1.12 -29.63
CA ALA A 239 -9.18 2.37 -30.36
C ALA A 239 -9.32 2.23 -31.89
N GLY A 240 -9.31 1.02 -32.43
CA GLY A 240 -9.23 0.77 -33.87
C GLY A 240 -7.93 1.31 -34.50
N ALA A 241 -6.91 1.54 -33.70
CA ALA A 241 -5.63 2.14 -34.08
C ALA A 241 -4.49 1.63 -33.19
N LYS A 242 -3.25 1.73 -33.66
CA LYS A 242 -2.08 1.41 -32.84
C LYS A 242 -1.93 2.45 -31.72
N VAL A 243 -2.00 1.99 -30.48
CA VAL A 243 -1.88 2.84 -29.29
C VAL A 243 -0.56 2.62 -28.52
N GLY A 244 0.20 1.58 -28.85
CA GLY A 244 1.46 1.26 -28.19
C GLY A 244 2.50 2.38 -28.30
N GLU A 245 2.61 3.02 -29.45
CA GLU A 245 3.50 4.18 -29.62
C GLU A 245 3.07 5.36 -28.73
N ILE A 246 1.75 5.62 -28.63
CA ILE A 246 1.20 6.69 -27.80
C ILE A 246 1.38 6.35 -26.30
N ALA A 247 1.18 5.10 -25.92
CA ALA A 247 1.37 4.64 -24.55
C ALA A 247 2.83 4.79 -24.08
N ASN A 248 3.78 4.68 -25.00
CA ASN A 248 5.21 4.85 -24.69
C ASN A 248 5.65 6.33 -24.64
N LEU A 249 4.82 7.26 -25.12
CA LEU A 249 5.12 8.69 -25.03
C LEU A 249 4.94 9.15 -23.58
N ARG A 250 5.99 9.70 -22.99
CA ARG A 250 5.87 10.39 -21.70
C ARG A 250 5.36 11.81 -21.96
N PRO A 251 4.34 12.27 -21.19
CA PRO A 251 3.89 13.65 -21.28
C PRO A 251 5.03 14.61 -20.90
N GLU A 252 5.02 15.80 -21.48
CA GLU A 252 5.91 16.85 -21.00
C GLU A 252 5.55 17.18 -19.55
N LEU A 253 6.57 17.23 -18.71
CA LEU A 253 6.39 17.60 -17.31
C LEU A 253 5.96 19.07 -17.22
N SER A 254 5.00 19.37 -16.39
CA SER A 254 4.67 20.72 -15.97
C SER A 254 5.87 21.39 -15.27
N GLU A 255 5.81 22.67 -15.06
CA GLU A 255 6.88 23.40 -14.34
C GLU A 255 7.09 22.84 -12.93
N ARG A 256 6.00 22.51 -12.22
CA ARG A 256 6.05 21.93 -10.88
C ARG A 256 6.59 20.50 -10.87
N GLU A 257 6.21 19.69 -11.83
CA GLU A 257 6.76 18.34 -11.97
C GLU A 257 8.25 18.37 -12.29
N ARG A 258 8.71 19.29 -13.14
CA ARG A 258 10.15 19.50 -13.38
C ARG A 258 10.88 19.91 -12.11
N GLU A 259 10.31 20.85 -11.34
CA GLU A 259 10.88 21.24 -10.05
C GLU A 259 11.00 20.02 -9.11
N ALA A 260 9.93 19.25 -8.95
CA ALA A 260 9.91 18.07 -8.07
C ALA A 260 10.85 16.97 -8.59
N ASP A 261 11.01 16.80 -9.90
CA ASP A 261 11.94 15.81 -10.48
C ASP A 261 13.42 16.18 -10.25
N HIS A 262 13.74 17.47 -10.15
CA HIS A 262 15.09 17.90 -9.83
C HIS A 262 15.46 17.80 -8.37
N LEU A 263 14.52 17.66 -7.46
CA LEU A 263 14.75 17.67 -6.01
C LEU A 263 14.75 16.26 -5.42
N VAL A 264 15.90 15.86 -4.86
CA VAL A 264 16.07 14.58 -4.16
C VAL A 264 16.15 14.84 -2.66
N PRO A 265 15.17 14.40 -1.86
CA PRO A 265 15.19 14.58 -0.42
C PRO A 265 16.21 13.64 0.25
N VAL A 266 16.97 14.18 1.17
CA VAL A 266 17.95 13.45 1.99
C VAL A 266 17.58 13.64 3.46
N ARG A 267 17.28 12.54 4.11
CA ARG A 267 16.85 12.46 5.50
C ARG A 267 18.03 12.68 6.48
N HIS A 268 17.81 13.49 7.52
CA HIS A 268 18.77 13.73 8.61
C HIS A 268 18.23 13.35 9.99
N TRP A 269 16.96 12.94 10.09
CA TRP A 269 16.35 12.50 11.35
C TRP A 269 16.47 10.99 11.54
N THR A 270 16.33 10.55 12.78
CA THR A 270 16.30 9.15 13.19
C THR A 270 14.96 8.85 13.88
N GLY A 271 14.34 7.74 13.54
CA GLY A 271 13.04 7.33 14.08
C GLY A 271 11.85 7.88 13.27
N PRO A 272 10.62 7.58 13.68
CA PRO A 272 9.43 8.05 12.99
C PRO A 272 9.26 9.56 13.10
N LEU A 273 8.77 10.17 12.04
CA LEU A 273 8.42 11.58 12.01
C LEU A 273 6.90 11.72 12.13
N ASN A 274 6.43 12.44 13.15
CA ASN A 274 5.01 12.76 13.25
C ASN A 274 4.69 13.93 12.31
N VAL A 275 4.07 13.61 11.17
CA VAL A 275 3.82 14.58 10.09
C VAL A 275 2.85 15.69 10.47
N LEU A 276 2.02 15.47 11.50
CA LEU A 276 1.02 16.46 11.96
C LEU A 276 1.55 17.43 12.98
N TYR A 277 2.33 16.93 13.93
CA TYR A 277 2.68 17.72 15.12
C TYR A 277 4.10 18.26 15.03
N TYR A 278 5.00 17.56 14.39
CA TYR A 278 6.39 17.97 14.37
C TYR A 278 6.66 19.31 13.66
N PRO A 279 6.14 19.55 12.43
CA PRO A 279 6.34 20.87 11.82
C PRO A 279 5.68 22.01 12.59
N PRO A 280 4.42 21.92 13.09
CA PRO A 280 3.84 22.96 13.94
C PRO A 280 4.60 23.23 15.24
N GLU A 281 5.15 22.19 15.88
CA GLU A 281 5.98 22.38 17.09
C GLU A 281 7.28 23.11 16.79
N ALA A 282 7.91 22.81 15.65
CA ALA A 282 9.20 23.38 15.27
C ALA A 282 9.10 24.79 14.66
N LEU A 283 8.10 25.03 13.79
CA LEU A 283 7.94 26.27 13.01
C LEU A 283 6.85 27.21 13.56
N GLY A 284 6.00 26.69 14.44
CA GLY A 284 4.84 27.41 14.97
C GLY A 284 3.56 27.17 14.16
N TRP A 285 2.42 27.13 14.86
CA TRP A 285 1.11 26.84 14.29
C TRP A 285 0.65 27.86 13.24
N GLU A 286 1.04 29.13 13.38
CA GLU A 286 0.69 30.16 12.41
C GLU A 286 1.31 29.89 11.03
N LYS A 287 2.59 29.50 11.01
CA LYS A 287 3.33 29.19 9.78
C LYS A 287 2.87 27.90 9.11
N THR A 288 2.43 26.95 9.88
CA THR A 288 1.98 25.62 9.42
C THR A 288 0.48 25.48 9.33
N ALA A 289 -0.29 26.58 9.45
CA ALA A 289 -1.75 26.58 9.34
C ALA A 289 -2.25 25.93 8.03
N TRP A 290 -1.50 26.09 6.93
CA TRP A 290 -1.78 25.46 5.64
C TRP A 290 -1.94 23.94 5.74
N LEU A 291 -1.17 23.28 6.60
CA LEU A 291 -1.25 21.83 6.78
C LEU A 291 -2.62 21.42 7.32
N ILE A 292 -3.13 22.17 8.30
CA ILE A 292 -4.47 21.92 8.88
C ILE A 292 -5.56 22.23 7.85
N GLU A 293 -5.42 23.29 7.06
CA GLU A 293 -6.38 23.65 6.01
C GLU A 293 -6.53 22.52 4.98
N HIS A 294 -5.42 21.90 4.56
CA HIS A 294 -5.45 20.77 3.61
C HIS A 294 -5.95 19.48 4.23
N MET A 295 -5.96 19.36 5.56
CA MET A 295 -6.50 18.20 6.27
C MET A 295 -8.01 18.22 6.50
N THR A 296 -8.68 19.32 6.26
CA THR A 296 -10.14 19.44 6.45
C THR A 296 -10.97 18.51 5.55
N GLY A 297 -10.34 17.91 4.53
CA GLY A 297 -10.92 16.88 3.64
C GLY A 297 -10.80 15.43 4.15
N GLY A 298 -10.22 15.19 5.32
CA GLY A 298 -10.02 13.85 5.88
C GLY A 298 -8.55 13.48 6.12
N LEU A 299 -8.31 12.22 6.48
CA LEU A 299 -6.96 11.69 6.78
C LEU A 299 -6.06 11.51 5.53
N GLY A 300 -6.58 11.75 4.32
CA GLY A 300 -5.86 11.50 3.07
C GLY A 300 -4.51 12.23 2.97
N VAL A 301 -4.46 13.52 3.35
CA VAL A 301 -3.21 14.30 3.33
C VAL A 301 -2.22 13.77 4.37
N PHE A 302 -2.68 13.37 5.55
CA PHE A 302 -1.84 12.75 6.57
C PHE A 302 -1.19 11.46 6.05
N THR A 303 -1.99 10.55 5.48
CA THR A 303 -1.51 9.31 4.88
C THR A 303 -0.54 9.60 3.73
N MET A 304 -0.88 10.54 2.84
CA MET A 304 -0.05 10.95 1.73
C MET A 304 1.35 11.43 2.19
N LEU A 305 1.42 12.36 3.14
CA LEU A 305 2.68 12.90 3.64
C LEU A 305 3.46 11.89 4.46
N GLY A 306 2.77 11.07 5.26
CA GLY A 306 3.37 9.95 5.99
C GLY A 306 4.03 8.96 5.04
N MET A 307 3.32 8.53 4.01
CA MET A 307 3.87 7.65 2.97
C MET A 307 5.02 8.30 2.21
N ALA A 308 4.90 9.57 1.85
CA ALA A 308 5.98 10.30 1.17
C ALA A 308 7.29 10.30 1.99
N THR A 309 7.19 10.48 3.32
CA THR A 309 8.38 10.43 4.19
C THR A 309 9.01 9.04 4.27
N LEU A 310 8.22 7.97 4.19
CA LEU A 310 8.73 6.59 4.16
C LEU A 310 9.51 6.29 2.87
N TRP A 311 9.14 6.92 1.73
CA TRP A 311 9.83 6.76 0.45
C TRP A 311 11.16 7.52 0.35
N VAL A 312 11.54 8.33 1.34
CA VAL A 312 12.80 9.10 1.34
C VAL A 312 14.00 8.17 1.53
N ASP A 313 14.73 7.92 0.46
CA ASP A 313 15.92 7.06 0.42
C ASP A 313 17.21 7.78 -0.02
N GLY A 314 17.13 9.09 -0.29
CA GLY A 314 18.24 9.90 -0.78
C GLY A 314 18.59 9.67 -2.26
N LYS A 315 17.73 8.97 -3.02
CA LYS A 315 17.94 8.63 -4.45
C LYS A 315 16.77 9.08 -5.32
N ARG A 316 15.54 8.85 -4.85
CA ARG A 316 14.31 9.19 -5.57
C ARG A 316 14.07 10.70 -5.52
N SER A 317 13.60 11.27 -6.62
CA SER A 317 13.12 12.65 -6.65
C SER A 317 11.77 12.78 -5.91
N LEU A 318 11.38 14.01 -5.59
CA LEU A 318 10.05 14.27 -5.02
C LEU A 318 8.92 13.87 -5.99
N LEU A 319 9.15 13.98 -7.30
CA LEU A 319 8.20 13.49 -8.30
C LEU A 319 8.07 11.98 -8.26
N ASP A 320 9.20 11.24 -8.24
CA ASP A 320 9.20 9.78 -8.10
C ASP A 320 8.46 9.34 -6.83
N ILE A 321 8.68 10.03 -5.72
CA ILE A 321 8.02 9.77 -4.43
C ILE A 321 6.50 10.01 -4.54
N ALA A 322 6.09 11.16 -5.09
CA ALA A 322 4.67 11.50 -5.25
C ALA A 322 3.93 10.47 -6.12
N GLN A 323 4.53 10.05 -7.23
CA GLN A 323 3.98 9.01 -8.11
C GLN A 323 3.82 7.67 -7.38
N ARG A 324 4.80 7.25 -6.58
CA ARG A 324 4.73 6.02 -5.79
C ARG A 324 3.66 6.07 -4.72
N VAL A 325 3.50 7.21 -4.06
CA VAL A 325 2.41 7.42 -3.09
C VAL A 325 1.06 7.30 -3.79
N ALA A 326 0.87 7.95 -4.93
CA ALA A 326 -0.37 7.84 -5.71
C ALA A 326 -0.69 6.39 -6.12
N LEU A 327 0.32 5.66 -6.64
CA LEU A 327 0.17 4.26 -7.07
C LEU A 327 -0.12 3.31 -5.90
N GLY A 328 0.53 3.49 -4.75
CA GLY A 328 0.40 2.59 -3.60
C GLY A 328 -0.85 2.83 -2.77
N THR A 329 -1.35 4.07 -2.71
CA THR A 329 -2.50 4.44 -1.87
C THR A 329 -3.79 4.67 -2.64
N GLY A 330 -3.70 4.89 -3.96
CA GLY A 330 -4.82 5.36 -4.78
C GLY A 330 -5.29 6.80 -4.46
N ILE A 331 -4.55 7.52 -3.61
CA ILE A 331 -4.85 8.92 -3.26
C ILE A 331 -4.28 9.83 -4.33
N GLU A 332 -5.07 10.81 -4.78
CA GLU A 332 -4.56 11.87 -5.64
C GLU A 332 -3.54 12.71 -4.86
N VAL A 333 -2.32 12.79 -5.36
CA VAL A 333 -1.22 13.50 -4.71
C VAL A 333 -1.14 14.92 -5.19
N ASP A 334 -1.41 15.87 -4.30
CA ASP A 334 -1.13 17.28 -4.54
C ASP A 334 0.38 17.54 -4.39
N LEU A 335 1.04 17.70 -5.53
CA LEU A 335 2.48 17.90 -5.58
C LEU A 335 2.91 19.24 -4.92
N GLU A 336 2.03 20.25 -4.89
CA GLU A 336 2.31 21.51 -4.20
C GLU A 336 2.38 21.33 -2.68
N VAL A 337 1.45 20.54 -2.15
CA VAL A 337 1.45 20.16 -0.72
C VAL A 337 2.71 19.36 -0.37
N VAL A 338 3.10 18.41 -1.21
CA VAL A 338 4.33 17.64 -1.01
C VAL A 338 5.56 18.56 -1.02
N LEU A 339 5.72 19.40 -2.03
CA LEU A 339 6.83 20.33 -2.13
C LEU A 339 6.90 21.29 -0.93
N HIS A 340 5.75 21.81 -0.50
CA HIS A 340 5.67 22.70 0.64
C HIS A 340 6.11 21.99 1.93
N TYR A 341 5.55 20.81 2.18
CA TYR A 341 5.88 20.02 3.36
C TYR A 341 7.37 19.67 3.44
N PHE A 342 7.98 19.25 2.32
CA PHE A 342 9.39 18.90 2.30
C PHE A 342 10.29 20.13 2.49
N ARG A 343 9.88 21.33 2.04
CA ARG A 343 10.57 22.59 2.34
C ARG A 343 10.48 22.97 3.81
N ASP A 344 9.34 22.74 4.46
CA ASP A 344 9.20 22.92 5.91
C ASP A 344 10.18 22.00 6.67
N LEU A 345 10.33 20.74 6.27
CA LEU A 345 11.30 19.82 6.88
C LEU A 345 12.77 20.27 6.67
N VAL A 346 13.07 20.89 5.54
CA VAL A 346 14.40 21.50 5.30
C VAL A 346 14.62 22.70 6.21
N GLU A 347 13.64 23.57 6.37
CA GLU A 347 13.74 24.73 7.27
C GLU A 347 13.93 24.33 8.74
N ILE A 348 13.27 23.26 9.16
CA ILE A 348 13.47 22.67 10.50
C ILE A 348 14.89 22.09 10.65
N GLY A 349 15.57 21.77 9.55
CA GLY A 349 16.91 21.21 9.55
C GLY A 349 16.98 19.69 9.66
N VAL A 350 15.85 18.99 9.54
CA VAL A 350 15.79 17.51 9.58
C VAL A 350 15.95 16.87 8.21
N MET A 351 15.98 17.67 7.15
CA MET A 351 16.12 17.24 5.77
C MET A 351 16.98 18.21 4.97
N SER A 352 17.55 17.73 3.88
CA SER A 352 18.08 18.57 2.81
C SER A 352 17.52 18.12 1.46
N LEU A 353 17.39 19.05 0.53
CA LEU A 353 17.05 18.77 -0.87
C LEU A 353 18.32 18.94 -1.70
N ARG A 354 18.67 17.88 -2.42
CA ARG A 354 19.82 17.84 -3.33
C ARG A 354 19.29 17.91 -4.76
N GLU A 355 19.95 18.66 -5.63
CA GLU A 355 19.66 18.62 -7.06
C GLU A 355 20.09 17.26 -7.65
N ARG A 356 19.25 16.73 -8.54
CA ARG A 356 19.46 15.46 -9.24
C ARG A 356 20.55 15.55 -10.30
#